data_87751d070abdf3843b7ef78d343929f3
#
_entry.id   87751d070abdf3843b7ef78d343929f3
#
_cell.length_a   1.000
_cell.length_b   1.000
_cell.length_c   1.000
_cell.angle_alpha   90.00
_cell.angle_beta   90.00
_cell.angle_gamma   90.00
#
_symmetry.space_group_name_H-M   'P 1'
#
loop_
_entity.id
_entity.type
_entity.pdbx_description
1 polymer ?
#
loop_
_entity_poly.entity_id
_entity_poly.type
_entity_poly.pdbx_seq_one_letter_code
_entity_poly.pdbx_strand_id
1 'polypeptide(L)'
;MGVLSTLILTTTIAGVLSTGLGGLVGALLQKDSNRTVSLLLSFASGVMLSVVCFDLVTEALETGVGVYTVIGAVALGVAVIYALNYLIDRKTNPEVPHIDESHPKTADDLDELIHSNHLKVHQAQSGSRLSLLVAGMVMGCAIALHNLPEGMTIGASYASNGGELTRSAIVLAVILGLHDIPEGMAISVPLISGGMSRGKAVILTALSGLPTVLGALIGYAIGGMGAFGLALSLGFASGAMLYVVFGETIPQAILMYHSKLPAFSVIIGMLTGLLIIFA
;
A
#
# COMPACT_ATOMS: atom_id res chain seq x y z
N MET A 1 -20.28 -13.39 18.22
CA MET A 1 -19.26 -13.88 17.28
C MET A 1 -17.97 -14.13 18.05
N GLY A 2 -17.18 -15.14 17.68
CA GLY A 2 -15.86 -15.33 18.30
C GLY A 2 -14.87 -14.26 17.83
N VAL A 3 -13.79 -14.03 18.59
CA VAL A 3 -12.74 -13.02 18.26
C VAL A 3 -12.25 -13.15 16.81
N LEU A 4 -11.88 -14.37 16.41
CA LEU A 4 -11.36 -14.61 15.04
C LEU A 4 -12.40 -14.32 13.96
N SER A 5 -13.68 -14.64 14.17
CA SER A 5 -14.71 -14.35 13.17
C SER A 5 -14.95 -12.85 13.03
N THR A 6 -14.86 -12.09 14.10
CA THR A 6 -14.97 -10.63 14.07
C THR A 6 -13.76 -10.01 13.36
N LEU A 7 -12.55 -10.47 13.68
CA LEU A 7 -11.31 -10.03 13.02
C LEU A 7 -11.35 -10.28 11.50
N ILE A 8 -11.70 -11.52 11.08
CA ILE A 8 -11.80 -11.88 9.67
C ILE A 8 -12.86 -11.02 8.97
N LEU A 9 -14.01 -10.79 9.58
CA LEU A 9 -15.06 -9.98 9.00
C LEU A 9 -14.59 -8.53 8.83
N THR A 10 -14.01 -7.93 9.88
CA THR A 10 -13.51 -6.55 9.85
C THR A 10 -12.47 -6.36 8.77
N THR A 11 -11.50 -7.28 8.68
CA THR A 11 -10.40 -7.19 7.70
C THR A 11 -10.84 -7.55 6.28
N THR A 12 -11.86 -8.38 6.11
CA THR A 12 -12.49 -8.61 4.81
C THR A 12 -13.18 -7.34 4.31
N ILE A 13 -13.85 -6.61 5.21
CA ILE A 13 -14.48 -5.33 4.85
C ILE A 13 -13.40 -4.28 4.54
N ALA A 14 -12.40 -4.11 5.42
CA ALA A 14 -11.35 -3.12 5.28
C ALA A 14 -10.43 -3.37 4.07
N GLY A 15 -10.03 -4.62 3.81
CA GLY A 15 -9.17 -4.97 2.70
C GLY A 15 -9.96 -5.30 1.42
N VAL A 16 -10.65 -6.45 1.40
CA VAL A 16 -11.22 -7.01 0.16
C VAL A 16 -12.34 -6.15 -0.42
N LEU A 17 -13.29 -5.71 0.43
CA LEU A 17 -14.43 -4.92 -0.06
C LEU A 17 -14.00 -3.50 -0.44
N SER A 18 -13.12 -2.86 0.33
CA SER A 18 -12.67 -1.49 0.05
C SER A 18 -11.80 -1.44 -1.21
N THR A 19 -10.83 -2.35 -1.37
CA THR A 19 -10.05 -2.46 -2.60
C THR A 19 -10.94 -2.80 -3.79
N GLY A 20 -11.92 -3.70 -3.60
CA GLY A 20 -12.92 -4.03 -4.61
C GLY A 20 -13.81 -2.85 -4.99
N LEU A 21 -14.21 -2.02 -4.02
CA LEU A 21 -14.92 -0.76 -4.25
C LEU A 21 -14.07 0.20 -5.10
N GLY A 22 -12.77 0.32 -4.79
CA GLY A 22 -11.82 1.06 -5.61
C GLY A 22 -11.79 0.54 -7.04
N GLY A 23 -11.74 -0.78 -7.20
CA GLY A 23 -11.85 -1.45 -8.49
C GLY A 23 -13.12 -1.09 -9.26
N LEU A 24 -14.27 -1.06 -8.56
CA LEU A 24 -15.56 -0.67 -9.13
C LEU A 24 -15.58 0.80 -9.54
N VAL A 25 -15.11 1.70 -8.68
CA VAL A 25 -14.98 3.14 -8.99
C VAL A 25 -14.11 3.35 -10.21
N GLY A 26 -12.94 2.72 -10.30
CA GLY A 26 -12.06 2.78 -11.46
C GLY A 26 -12.73 2.23 -12.73
N ALA A 27 -13.54 1.17 -12.61
CA ALA A 27 -14.31 0.62 -13.73
C ALA A 27 -15.45 1.54 -14.24
N LEU A 28 -15.96 2.41 -13.37
CA LEU A 28 -17.01 3.38 -13.71
C LEU A 28 -16.43 4.68 -14.28
N LEU A 29 -15.22 5.06 -13.89
CA LEU A 29 -14.49 6.21 -14.43
C LEU A 29 -14.11 5.92 -15.89
N GLN A 30 -14.85 6.50 -16.83
CA GLN A 30 -14.72 6.21 -18.27
C GLN A 30 -13.57 6.97 -18.97
N LYS A 31 -12.80 7.78 -18.28
CA LYS A 31 -11.70 8.58 -18.88
C LYS A 31 -10.46 8.50 -18.02
N ASP A 32 -9.33 8.34 -18.72
CA ASP A 32 -7.96 8.43 -18.24
C ASP A 32 -7.75 9.66 -17.36
N SER A 33 -8.13 9.54 -16.11
CA SER A 33 -7.87 10.59 -15.15
C SER A 33 -6.64 10.21 -14.34
N ASN A 34 -5.49 10.04 -15.04
CA ASN A 34 -4.19 9.88 -14.38
C ASN A 34 -4.00 10.92 -13.27
N ARG A 35 -4.48 12.16 -13.52
CA ARG A 35 -4.49 13.22 -12.51
C ARG A 35 -5.32 12.87 -11.29
N THR A 36 -6.56 12.38 -11.45
CA THR A 36 -7.44 12.04 -10.33
C THR A 36 -6.88 10.87 -9.53
N VAL A 37 -6.45 9.80 -10.22
CA VAL A 37 -5.84 8.64 -9.58
C VAL A 37 -4.57 9.04 -8.83
N SER A 38 -3.68 9.83 -9.45
CA SER A 38 -2.47 10.36 -8.82
C SER A 38 -2.77 11.14 -7.54
N LEU A 39 -3.72 12.07 -7.57
CA LEU A 39 -4.05 12.89 -6.40
C LEU A 39 -4.68 12.05 -5.27
N LEU A 40 -5.54 11.09 -5.61
CA LEU A 40 -6.15 10.19 -4.64
C LEU A 40 -5.10 9.24 -4.03
N LEU A 41 -4.21 8.68 -4.85
CA LEU A 41 -3.12 7.83 -4.39
C LEU A 41 -2.14 8.60 -3.48
N SER A 42 -1.82 9.85 -3.85
CA SER A 42 -1.01 10.75 -3.01
C SER A 42 -1.69 11.06 -1.68
N PHE A 43 -3.00 11.32 -1.70
CA PHE A 43 -3.78 11.54 -0.48
C PHE A 43 -3.76 10.32 0.43
N ALA A 44 -3.99 9.13 -0.12
CA ALA A 44 -3.92 7.86 0.60
C ALA A 44 -2.54 7.64 1.23
N SER A 45 -1.46 7.89 0.47
CA SER A 45 -0.08 7.83 0.98
C SER A 45 0.15 8.76 2.18
N GLY A 46 -0.44 9.97 2.15
CA GLY A 46 -0.38 10.91 3.26
C GLY A 46 -1.11 10.41 4.51
N VAL A 47 -2.32 9.85 4.35
CA VAL A 47 -3.08 9.24 5.45
C VAL A 47 -2.28 8.11 6.08
N MET A 48 -1.68 7.24 5.24
CA MET A 48 -0.81 6.17 5.72
C MET A 48 0.38 6.66 6.53
N LEU A 49 1.08 7.72 6.07
CA LEU A 49 2.19 8.32 6.83
C LEU A 49 1.73 8.76 8.23
N SER A 50 0.51 9.28 8.37
CA SER A 50 -0.03 9.63 9.67
C SER A 50 -0.23 8.41 10.55
N VAL A 51 -0.85 7.36 10.02
CA VAL A 51 -1.08 6.11 10.77
C VAL A 51 0.26 5.53 11.22
N VAL A 52 1.22 5.42 10.32
CA VAL A 52 2.53 4.84 10.67
C VAL A 52 3.27 5.67 11.71
N CYS A 53 3.37 6.99 11.50
CA CYS A 53 4.22 7.83 12.34
C CYS A 53 3.60 8.20 13.68
N PHE A 54 2.28 8.39 13.74
CA PHE A 54 1.61 8.93 14.92
C PHE A 54 0.77 7.91 15.69
N ASP A 55 0.49 6.76 15.09
CA ASP A 55 -0.26 5.68 15.73
C ASP A 55 0.64 4.45 15.93
N LEU A 56 1.02 3.73 14.89
CA LEU A 56 1.67 2.44 15.00
C LEU A 56 3.06 2.49 15.66
N VAL A 57 3.92 3.42 15.24
CA VAL A 57 5.27 3.56 15.84
C VAL A 57 5.15 4.02 17.29
N THR A 58 4.21 4.90 17.59
CA THR A 58 3.95 5.37 18.95
C THR A 58 3.46 4.23 19.83
N GLU A 59 2.46 3.47 19.39
CA GLU A 59 1.96 2.29 20.13
C GLU A 59 3.07 1.23 20.31
N ALA A 60 3.90 0.99 19.30
CA ALA A 60 5.05 0.08 19.42
C ALA A 60 6.04 0.54 20.49
N LEU A 61 6.32 1.83 20.60
CA LEU A 61 7.20 2.40 21.62
C LEU A 61 6.58 2.35 23.03
N GLU A 62 5.27 2.55 23.14
CA GLU A 62 4.51 2.50 24.41
C GLU A 62 4.45 1.09 25.02
N THR A 63 4.76 0.04 24.25
CA THR A 63 4.91 -1.32 24.80
C THR A 63 6.01 -1.46 25.86
N GLY A 64 6.95 -0.50 25.91
CA GLY A 64 8.07 -0.49 26.86
C GLY A 64 9.24 -1.44 26.51
N VAL A 65 9.23 -2.07 25.33
CA VAL A 65 10.26 -3.03 24.89
C VAL A 65 11.61 -2.38 24.57
N GLY A 66 11.63 -1.04 24.44
CA GLY A 66 12.84 -0.28 24.15
C GLY A 66 12.95 0.12 22.66
N VAL A 67 13.45 1.33 22.45
CA VAL A 67 13.49 1.98 21.11
C VAL A 67 14.30 1.19 20.08
N TYR A 68 15.39 0.54 20.48
CA TYR A 68 16.21 -0.24 19.53
C TYR A 68 15.50 -1.46 18.97
N THR A 69 14.64 -2.09 19.76
CA THR A 69 13.80 -3.20 19.29
C THR A 69 12.80 -2.74 18.26
N VAL A 70 12.15 -1.60 18.51
CA VAL A 70 11.20 -1.01 17.56
C VAL A 70 11.89 -0.60 16.26
N ILE A 71 13.06 0.08 16.33
CA ILE A 71 13.86 0.43 15.16
C ILE A 71 14.26 -0.83 14.38
N GLY A 72 14.69 -1.88 15.08
CA GLY A 72 15.05 -3.16 14.45
C GLY A 72 13.86 -3.81 13.74
N ALA A 73 12.66 -3.76 14.33
CA ALA A 73 11.43 -4.27 13.72
C ALA A 73 11.04 -3.46 12.47
N VAL A 74 11.11 -2.12 12.54
CA VAL A 74 10.88 -1.23 11.40
C VAL A 74 11.88 -1.53 10.27
N ALA A 75 13.18 -1.62 10.58
CA ALA A 75 14.21 -1.93 9.59
C ALA A 75 13.98 -3.31 8.94
N LEU A 76 13.53 -4.30 9.73
CA LEU A 76 13.18 -5.62 9.22
C LEU A 76 11.99 -5.54 8.25
N GLY A 77 10.95 -4.78 8.58
CA GLY A 77 9.79 -4.55 7.70
C GLY A 77 10.19 -3.94 6.36
N VAL A 78 10.99 -2.87 6.40
CA VAL A 78 11.57 -2.26 5.19
C VAL A 78 12.35 -3.29 4.37
N ALA A 79 13.26 -4.03 5.00
CA ALA A 79 14.13 -4.97 4.30
C ALA A 79 13.34 -6.13 3.66
N VAL A 80 12.33 -6.65 4.34
CA VAL A 80 11.50 -7.76 3.83
C VAL A 80 10.69 -7.31 2.62
N ILE A 81 9.99 -6.17 2.72
CA ILE A 81 9.17 -5.70 1.60
C ILE A 81 10.05 -5.27 0.42
N TYR A 82 11.18 -4.59 0.68
CA TYR A 82 12.17 -4.31 -0.37
C TYR A 82 12.62 -5.59 -1.10
N ALA A 83 12.97 -6.64 -0.36
CA ALA A 83 13.41 -7.89 -0.95
C ALA A 83 12.31 -8.58 -1.76
N LEU A 84 11.05 -8.58 -1.24
CA LEU A 84 9.91 -9.15 -1.95
C LEU A 84 9.61 -8.38 -3.24
N ASN A 85 9.63 -7.05 -3.17
CA ASN A 85 9.42 -6.19 -4.33
C ASN A 85 10.52 -6.42 -5.38
N TYR A 86 11.78 -6.42 -4.96
CA TYR A 86 12.91 -6.72 -5.84
C TYR A 86 12.77 -8.08 -6.55
N LEU A 87 12.29 -9.11 -5.84
CA LEU A 87 12.05 -10.44 -6.44
C LEU A 87 10.92 -10.43 -7.47
N ILE A 88 9.89 -9.63 -7.24
CA ILE A 88 8.79 -9.46 -8.21
C ILE A 88 9.31 -8.71 -9.43
N ASP A 89 9.95 -7.57 -9.24
CA ASP A 89 10.48 -6.73 -10.31
C ASP A 89 11.44 -7.51 -11.20
N ARG A 90 12.33 -8.30 -10.60
CA ARG A 90 13.25 -9.16 -11.36
C ARG A 90 12.56 -10.17 -12.25
N LYS A 91 11.36 -10.64 -11.88
CA LYS A 91 10.60 -11.63 -12.65
C LYS A 91 9.65 -11.00 -13.65
N THR A 92 9.08 -9.85 -13.29
CA THR A 92 8.04 -9.18 -14.09
C THR A 92 8.62 -8.11 -15.00
N ASN A 93 9.75 -7.54 -14.61
CA ASN A 93 10.42 -6.44 -15.31
C ASN A 93 11.92 -6.76 -15.45
N PRO A 94 12.31 -7.65 -16.40
CA PRO A 94 13.71 -7.94 -16.62
C PRO A 94 14.41 -6.61 -17.00
N GLU A 95 15.38 -6.20 -16.18
CA GLU A 95 16.21 -5.03 -16.44
C GLU A 95 16.75 -5.10 -17.86
N VAL A 96 16.31 -4.19 -18.72
CA VAL A 96 17.02 -3.92 -19.96
C VAL A 96 18.31 -3.22 -19.52
N PRO A 97 19.49 -3.78 -19.78
CA PRO A 97 20.73 -3.13 -19.39
C PRO A 97 20.77 -1.74 -20.05
N HIS A 98 20.67 -0.69 -19.24
CA HIS A 98 20.92 0.67 -19.69
C HIS A 98 22.40 0.82 -20.01
N ILE A 99 22.78 0.41 -21.21
CA ILE A 99 24.05 0.75 -21.82
C ILE A 99 23.74 1.83 -22.87
N ASP A 100 23.43 2.99 -22.40
CA ASP A 100 23.48 4.18 -23.24
C ASP A 100 24.54 5.11 -22.64
N GLU A 101 25.76 5.09 -23.22
CA GLU A 101 26.91 5.89 -22.78
C GLU A 101 26.67 7.41 -22.90
N SER A 102 25.52 7.83 -23.42
CA SER A 102 25.13 9.21 -23.64
C SER A 102 24.32 9.86 -22.51
N HIS A 103 23.93 9.10 -21.47
CA HIS A 103 23.22 9.67 -20.33
C HIS A 103 24.20 10.26 -19.29
N PRO A 104 23.97 11.49 -18.81
CA PRO A 104 24.77 12.07 -17.74
C PRO A 104 24.62 11.22 -16.47
N LYS A 105 25.76 10.87 -15.86
CA LYS A 105 25.86 10.03 -14.64
C LYS A 105 25.41 10.75 -13.35
N THR A 106 24.58 11.75 -13.45
CA THR A 106 24.06 12.50 -12.30
C THR A 106 22.55 12.28 -12.23
N ALA A 107 22.09 11.78 -11.09
CA ALA A 107 20.69 11.51 -10.76
C ALA A 107 19.87 12.80 -10.61
N ASP A 108 19.85 13.66 -11.65
CA ASP A 108 19.00 14.85 -11.70
C ASP A 108 17.59 14.56 -12.25
N ASP A 109 17.39 13.36 -12.81
CA ASP A 109 16.08 12.90 -13.24
C ASP A 109 15.51 11.88 -12.23
N LEU A 110 14.42 12.28 -11.59
CA LEU A 110 13.59 11.37 -10.77
C LEU A 110 13.20 10.08 -11.53
N ASP A 111 13.29 10.10 -12.85
CA ASP A 111 13.04 8.98 -13.74
C ASP A 111 14.10 7.86 -13.61
N GLU A 112 15.35 8.16 -13.21
CA GLU A 112 16.39 7.15 -12.97
C GLU A 112 16.31 6.51 -11.57
N LEU A 113 15.77 7.23 -10.59
CA LEU A 113 15.60 6.74 -9.22
C LEU A 113 14.45 5.75 -9.07
N ILE A 114 13.55 5.73 -10.03
CA ILE A 114 12.33 4.93 -9.98
C ILE A 114 12.33 4.02 -11.20
N HIS A 115 12.43 2.71 -10.98
CA HIS A 115 12.39 1.68 -12.02
C HIS A 115 11.15 1.69 -12.95
N SER A 116 10.30 2.70 -12.83
CA SER A 116 9.12 2.96 -13.65
C SER A 116 9.43 3.50 -15.05
N ASN A 117 10.70 3.76 -15.40
CA ASN A 117 11.08 4.09 -16.78
C ASN A 117 10.72 2.97 -17.77
N HIS A 118 10.66 1.73 -17.33
CA HIS A 118 10.18 0.64 -18.15
C HIS A 118 8.72 0.80 -18.58
N LEU A 119 7.87 1.39 -17.75
CA LEU A 119 6.48 1.71 -18.13
C LEU A 119 6.45 2.79 -19.23
N LYS A 120 7.31 3.82 -19.18
CA LYS A 120 7.40 4.85 -20.24
C LYS A 120 8.02 4.32 -21.54
N VAL A 121 9.07 3.51 -21.46
CA VAL A 121 9.70 2.90 -22.64
C VAL A 121 8.72 1.91 -23.31
N HIS A 122 8.00 1.11 -22.53
CA HIS A 122 6.94 0.27 -23.06
C HIS A 122 5.71 1.05 -23.55
N GLN A 123 5.37 2.19 -22.95
CA GLN A 123 4.34 3.10 -23.47
C GLN A 123 4.77 3.82 -24.75
N ALA A 124 6.05 4.18 -24.88
CA ALA A 124 6.57 4.86 -26.07
C ALA A 124 6.85 3.90 -27.24
N GLN A 125 7.24 2.65 -26.97
CA GLN A 125 7.51 1.65 -27.99
C GLN A 125 6.32 0.81 -28.40
N SER A 126 5.32 0.68 -27.54
CA SER A 126 4.08 0.01 -27.87
C SER A 126 2.96 0.64 -27.08
N GLY A 127 2.15 1.50 -27.68
CA GLY A 127 0.80 1.80 -27.19
C GLY A 127 -0.07 0.55 -27.15
N SER A 128 0.51 -0.60 -26.78
CA SER A 128 -0.15 -1.88 -26.82
C SER A 128 -0.95 -2.09 -25.53
N ARG A 129 -2.19 -2.52 -25.75
CA ARG A 129 -3.08 -2.97 -24.66
C ARG A 129 -2.39 -3.94 -23.70
N LEU A 130 -1.43 -4.71 -24.19
CA LEU A 130 -0.67 -5.69 -23.43
C LEU A 130 0.20 -5.03 -22.34
N SER A 131 0.86 -3.91 -22.63
CA SER A 131 1.70 -3.22 -21.64
C SER A 131 0.88 -2.66 -20.48
N LEU A 132 -0.31 -2.10 -20.76
CA LEU A 132 -1.23 -1.63 -19.73
C LEU A 132 -1.80 -2.78 -18.89
N LEU A 133 -2.08 -3.92 -19.51
CA LEU A 133 -2.53 -5.11 -18.79
C LEU A 133 -1.44 -5.62 -17.84
N VAL A 134 -0.20 -5.71 -18.31
CA VAL A 134 0.96 -6.12 -17.49
C VAL A 134 1.18 -5.14 -16.34
N ALA A 135 1.13 -3.82 -16.62
CA ALA A 135 1.25 -2.79 -15.59
C ALA A 135 0.19 -2.93 -14.50
N GLY A 136 -1.07 -3.15 -14.88
CA GLY A 136 -2.15 -3.39 -13.92
C GLY A 136 -1.97 -4.67 -13.10
N MET A 137 -1.43 -5.72 -13.70
CA MET A 137 -1.12 -6.98 -13.00
C MET A 137 0.02 -6.81 -12.00
N VAL A 138 1.10 -6.12 -12.37
CA VAL A 138 2.25 -5.82 -11.50
C VAL A 138 1.79 -4.96 -10.33
N MET A 139 1.02 -3.90 -10.61
CA MET A 139 0.42 -3.06 -9.57
C MET A 139 -0.45 -3.87 -8.61
N GLY A 140 -1.28 -4.78 -9.13
CA GLY A 140 -2.10 -5.66 -8.30
C GLY A 140 -1.28 -6.57 -7.39
N CYS A 141 -0.12 -7.07 -7.85
CA CYS A 141 0.80 -7.84 -7.02
C CYS A 141 1.48 -6.97 -5.95
N ALA A 142 1.92 -5.76 -6.31
CA ALA A 142 2.54 -4.83 -5.36
C ALA A 142 1.56 -4.45 -4.24
N ILE A 143 0.32 -4.07 -4.59
CA ILE A 143 -0.72 -3.75 -3.61
C ILE A 143 -1.13 -4.96 -2.78
N ALA A 144 -1.16 -6.17 -3.36
CA ALA A 144 -1.39 -7.38 -2.57
C ALA A 144 -0.33 -7.62 -1.49
N LEU A 145 0.95 -7.35 -1.79
CA LEU A 145 2.02 -7.40 -0.78
C LEU A 145 1.87 -6.32 0.28
N HIS A 146 1.46 -5.14 -0.13
CA HIS A 146 1.20 -3.98 0.71
C HIS A 146 0.08 -4.24 1.74
N ASN A 147 -0.99 -4.86 1.33
CA ASN A 147 -2.14 -5.19 2.15
C ASN A 147 -1.83 -6.18 3.30
N LEU A 148 -0.74 -6.94 3.20
CA LEU A 148 -0.34 -7.86 4.28
C LEU A 148 0.09 -7.12 5.57
N PRO A 149 1.03 -6.14 5.54
CA PRO A 149 1.37 -5.32 6.69
C PRO A 149 0.19 -4.54 7.27
N GLU A 150 -0.71 -4.05 6.43
CA GLU A 150 -1.92 -3.36 6.88
C GLU A 150 -2.82 -4.27 7.72
N GLY A 151 -3.06 -5.47 7.22
CA GLY A 151 -3.77 -6.47 8.00
C GLY A 151 -3.07 -6.75 9.33
N MET A 152 -1.74 -6.83 9.35
CA MET A 152 -0.98 -7.04 10.59
C MET A 152 -1.23 -5.95 11.62
N THR A 153 -1.41 -4.70 11.22
CA THR A 153 -1.72 -3.60 12.14
C THR A 153 -3.08 -3.78 12.79
N ILE A 154 -4.11 -4.13 12.00
CA ILE A 154 -5.44 -4.42 12.54
C ILE A 154 -5.38 -5.60 13.50
N GLY A 155 -4.69 -6.67 13.12
CA GLY A 155 -4.54 -7.86 13.94
C GLY A 155 -3.81 -7.59 15.26
N ALA A 156 -2.73 -6.82 15.23
CA ALA A 156 -1.98 -6.42 16.41
C ALA A 156 -2.82 -5.56 17.36
N SER A 157 -3.59 -4.60 16.80
CA SER A 157 -4.53 -3.77 17.57
C SER A 157 -5.62 -4.61 18.24
N TYR A 158 -6.11 -5.67 17.60
CA TYR A 158 -7.03 -6.62 18.25
C TYR A 158 -6.35 -7.38 19.38
N ALA A 159 -5.09 -7.78 19.20
CA ALA A 159 -4.35 -8.52 20.22
C ALA A 159 -4.08 -7.65 21.46
N SER A 160 -3.69 -6.38 21.28
CA SER A 160 -3.44 -5.43 22.36
C SER A 160 -4.67 -5.16 23.23
N ASN A 161 -5.85 -5.27 22.62
CA ASN A 161 -7.15 -5.06 23.30
C ASN A 161 -7.84 -6.35 23.74
N GLY A 162 -7.10 -7.44 23.94
CA GLY A 162 -7.66 -8.71 24.41
C GLY A 162 -8.61 -9.41 23.44
N GLY A 163 -8.57 -9.05 22.16
CA GLY A 163 -9.45 -9.58 21.12
C GLY A 163 -10.80 -8.88 21.02
N GLU A 164 -10.97 -7.72 21.64
CA GLU A 164 -12.18 -6.91 21.53
C GLU A 164 -12.08 -5.90 20.38
N LEU A 165 -13.22 -5.65 19.72
CA LEU A 165 -13.35 -4.61 18.71
C LEU A 165 -13.48 -3.25 19.40
N THR A 166 -12.35 -2.62 19.70
CA THR A 166 -12.31 -1.31 20.33
C THR A 166 -12.54 -0.17 19.32
N ARG A 167 -12.76 1.03 19.84
CA ARG A 167 -12.87 2.23 19.01
C ARG A 167 -11.64 2.43 18.14
N SER A 168 -10.43 2.27 18.70
CA SER A 168 -9.17 2.41 17.96
C SER A 168 -9.05 1.38 16.82
N ALA A 169 -9.38 0.11 17.08
CA ALA A 169 -9.37 -0.92 16.04
C ALA A 169 -10.37 -0.62 14.92
N ILE A 170 -11.55 -0.08 15.25
CA ILE A 170 -12.55 0.34 14.25
C ILE A 170 -12.02 1.52 13.43
N VAL A 171 -11.48 2.55 14.09
CA VAL A 171 -10.93 3.75 13.43
C VAL A 171 -9.81 3.33 12.47
N LEU A 172 -8.89 2.49 12.94
CA LEU A 172 -7.80 1.97 12.12
C LEU A 172 -8.33 1.21 10.89
N ALA A 173 -9.27 0.28 11.08
CA ALA A 173 -9.87 -0.48 9.97
C ALA A 173 -10.61 0.42 8.97
N VAL A 174 -11.27 1.49 9.44
CA VAL A 174 -11.96 2.46 8.56
C VAL A 174 -10.94 3.29 7.78
N ILE A 175 -9.87 3.77 8.43
CA ILE A 175 -8.83 4.55 7.75
C ILE A 175 -8.16 3.70 6.67
N LEU A 176 -7.78 2.46 7.03
CA LEU A 176 -7.17 1.51 6.11
C LEU A 176 -8.13 1.17 4.95
N GLY A 177 -9.39 0.92 5.20
CA GLY A 177 -10.37 0.68 4.15
C GLY A 177 -10.61 1.88 3.23
N LEU A 178 -10.56 3.10 3.74
CA LEU A 178 -10.76 4.30 2.92
C LEU A 178 -9.59 4.55 1.96
N HIS A 179 -8.34 4.30 2.39
CA HIS A 179 -7.20 4.50 1.48
C HIS A 179 -7.04 3.36 0.47
N ASP A 180 -7.55 2.16 0.73
CA ASP A 180 -7.59 1.05 -0.23
C ASP A 180 -8.43 1.38 -1.48
N ILE A 181 -9.40 2.32 -1.38
CA ILE A 181 -10.21 2.71 -2.53
C ILE A 181 -9.36 3.33 -3.66
N PRO A 182 -8.53 4.37 -3.42
CA PRO A 182 -7.57 4.87 -4.42
C PRO A 182 -6.63 3.80 -4.98
N GLU A 183 -6.18 2.87 -4.16
CA GLU A 183 -5.30 1.78 -4.56
C GLU A 183 -5.98 0.80 -5.51
N GLY A 184 -7.21 0.42 -5.19
CA GLY A 184 -8.03 -0.39 -6.08
C GLY A 184 -8.29 0.28 -7.44
N MET A 185 -8.44 1.61 -7.46
CA MET A 185 -8.52 2.36 -8.71
C MET A 185 -7.20 2.27 -9.50
N ALA A 186 -6.06 2.37 -8.83
CA ALA A 186 -4.74 2.28 -9.45
C ALA A 186 -4.49 0.91 -10.12
N ILE A 187 -5.11 -0.16 -9.64
CA ILE A 187 -5.07 -1.49 -10.26
C ILE A 187 -6.06 -1.59 -11.42
N SER A 188 -7.33 -1.25 -11.18
CA SER A 188 -8.41 -1.54 -12.12
C SER A 188 -8.34 -0.72 -13.41
N VAL A 189 -7.91 0.56 -13.32
CA VAL A 189 -7.84 1.47 -14.47
C VAL A 189 -6.88 0.94 -15.55
N PRO A 190 -5.61 0.60 -15.27
CA PRO A 190 -4.72 0.06 -16.29
C PRO A 190 -5.15 -1.33 -16.78
N LEU A 191 -5.73 -2.19 -15.93
CA LEU A 191 -6.24 -3.50 -16.36
C LEU A 191 -7.34 -3.34 -17.42
N ILE A 192 -8.29 -2.42 -17.21
CA ILE A 192 -9.40 -2.17 -18.14
C ILE A 192 -8.88 -1.50 -19.42
N SER A 193 -7.98 -0.52 -19.30
CA SER A 193 -7.33 0.13 -20.44
C SER A 193 -6.52 -0.86 -21.27
N GLY A 194 -5.93 -1.88 -20.62
CA GLY A 194 -5.24 -3.01 -21.25
C GLY A 194 -6.17 -4.03 -21.92
N GLY A 195 -7.49 -3.85 -21.84
CA GLY A 195 -8.48 -4.68 -22.51
C GLY A 195 -9.11 -5.77 -21.63
N MET A 196 -8.85 -5.79 -20.33
CA MET A 196 -9.56 -6.68 -19.41
C MET A 196 -11.02 -6.24 -19.27
N SER A 197 -11.94 -7.19 -19.21
CA SER A 197 -13.35 -6.86 -18.95
C SER A 197 -13.52 -6.26 -17.54
N ARG A 198 -14.41 -5.26 -17.40
CA ARG A 198 -14.64 -4.54 -16.13
C ARG A 198 -14.88 -5.47 -14.94
N GLY A 199 -15.73 -6.49 -15.12
CA GLY A 199 -16.01 -7.44 -14.04
C GLY A 199 -14.78 -8.23 -13.59
N LYS A 200 -13.94 -8.70 -14.53
CA LYS A 200 -12.69 -9.40 -14.19
C LYS A 200 -11.70 -8.48 -13.50
N ALA A 201 -11.56 -7.23 -13.95
CA ALA A 201 -10.69 -6.25 -13.33
C ALA A 201 -11.11 -5.96 -11.89
N VAL A 202 -12.41 -5.75 -11.63
CA VAL A 202 -12.96 -5.53 -10.27
C VAL A 202 -12.68 -6.73 -9.36
N ILE A 203 -12.93 -7.96 -9.85
CA ILE A 203 -12.70 -9.18 -9.06
C ILE A 203 -11.21 -9.32 -8.74
N LEU A 204 -10.32 -9.14 -9.72
CA LEU A 204 -8.87 -9.23 -9.51
C LEU A 204 -8.39 -8.18 -8.51
N THR A 205 -8.89 -6.96 -8.62
CA THR A 205 -8.62 -5.88 -7.68
C THR A 205 -9.11 -6.24 -6.27
N ALA A 206 -10.31 -6.76 -6.11
CA ALA A 206 -10.80 -7.21 -4.80
C ALA A 206 -9.94 -8.34 -4.20
N LEU A 207 -9.45 -9.26 -5.04
CA LEU A 207 -8.57 -10.36 -4.60
C LEU A 207 -7.22 -9.85 -4.11
N SER A 208 -6.71 -8.71 -4.61
CA SER A 208 -5.48 -8.11 -4.08
C SER A 208 -5.62 -7.62 -2.62
N GLY A 209 -6.84 -7.46 -2.12
CA GLY A 209 -7.14 -7.19 -0.71
C GLY A 209 -7.13 -8.41 0.22
N LEU A 210 -7.08 -9.65 -0.31
CA LEU A 210 -7.07 -10.86 0.53
C LEU A 210 -5.88 -10.94 1.52
N PRO A 211 -4.66 -10.51 1.18
CA PRO A 211 -3.54 -10.53 2.11
C PRO A 211 -3.80 -9.72 3.39
N THR A 212 -4.69 -8.73 3.40
CA THR A 212 -5.11 -8.02 4.61
C THR A 212 -5.66 -8.99 5.66
N VAL A 213 -6.47 -9.96 5.24
CA VAL A 213 -7.03 -10.98 6.16
C VAL A 213 -5.93 -11.89 6.71
N LEU A 214 -4.99 -12.31 5.86
CA LEU A 214 -3.85 -13.14 6.27
C LEU A 214 -2.94 -12.36 7.21
N GLY A 215 -2.63 -11.11 6.88
CA GLY A 215 -1.86 -10.20 7.71
C GLY A 215 -2.49 -10.03 9.10
N ALA A 216 -3.80 -9.86 9.18
CA ALA A 216 -4.50 -9.70 10.44
C ALA A 216 -4.40 -10.95 11.33
N LEU A 217 -4.48 -12.13 10.77
CA LEU A 217 -4.27 -13.38 11.53
C LEU A 217 -2.84 -13.47 12.06
N ILE A 218 -1.84 -13.11 11.24
CA ILE A 218 -0.43 -13.08 11.64
C ILE A 218 -0.21 -12.04 12.73
N GLY A 219 -0.68 -10.81 12.51
CA GLY A 219 -0.55 -9.70 13.46
C GLY A 219 -1.21 -10.00 14.81
N TYR A 220 -2.39 -10.62 14.80
CA TYR A 220 -3.08 -11.08 16.01
C TYR A 220 -2.29 -12.14 16.74
N ALA A 221 -1.76 -13.14 16.02
CA ALA A 221 -0.99 -14.21 16.63
C ALA A 221 0.33 -13.70 17.25
N ILE A 222 1.08 -12.85 16.54
CA ILE A 222 2.33 -12.28 17.02
C ILE A 222 2.06 -11.26 18.14
N GLY A 223 1.10 -10.36 17.97
CA GLY A 223 0.73 -9.35 18.96
C GLY A 223 0.25 -9.99 20.29
N GLY A 224 -0.42 -11.14 20.22
CA GLY A 224 -0.84 -11.90 21.37
C GLY A 224 0.30 -12.55 22.18
N MET A 225 1.55 -12.50 21.70
CA MET A 225 2.73 -13.00 22.43
C MET A 225 3.26 -12.02 23.49
N GLY A 226 2.49 -10.99 23.82
CA GLY A 226 2.82 -9.96 24.81
C GLY A 226 3.53 -8.75 24.21
N ALA A 227 4.07 -7.89 25.09
CA ALA A 227 4.64 -6.60 24.69
C ALA A 227 5.69 -6.70 23.57
N PHE A 228 6.57 -7.70 23.61
CA PHE A 228 7.58 -7.90 22.57
C PHE A 228 6.96 -8.27 21.22
N GLY A 229 6.00 -9.21 21.22
CA GLY A 229 5.30 -9.60 19.99
C GLY A 229 4.52 -8.44 19.38
N LEU A 230 3.84 -7.64 20.23
CA LEU A 230 3.11 -6.46 19.80
C LEU A 230 4.06 -5.42 19.15
N ALA A 231 5.16 -5.07 19.84
CA ALA A 231 6.17 -4.14 19.31
C ALA A 231 6.78 -4.64 17.98
N LEU A 232 7.04 -5.94 17.88
CA LEU A 232 7.56 -6.55 16.67
C LEU A 232 6.56 -6.47 15.51
N SER A 233 5.29 -6.81 15.76
CA SER A 233 4.25 -6.78 14.73
C SER A 233 3.99 -5.36 14.22
N LEU A 234 3.79 -4.39 15.14
CA LEU A 234 3.54 -3.00 14.79
C LEU A 234 4.75 -2.35 14.12
N GLY A 235 5.96 -2.57 14.66
CA GLY A 235 7.20 -2.06 14.08
C GLY A 235 7.47 -2.62 12.69
N PHE A 236 7.30 -3.93 12.50
CA PHE A 236 7.44 -4.57 11.19
C PHE A 236 6.45 -4.00 10.18
N ALA A 237 5.17 -3.92 10.54
CA ALA A 237 4.14 -3.36 9.67
C ALA A 237 4.44 -1.89 9.32
N SER A 238 4.86 -1.09 10.31
CA SER A 238 5.28 0.31 10.10
C SER A 238 6.40 0.43 9.08
N GLY A 239 7.44 -0.39 9.18
CA GLY A 239 8.56 -0.39 8.24
C GLY A 239 8.14 -0.81 6.84
N ALA A 240 7.34 -1.85 6.74
CA ALA A 240 6.78 -2.33 5.49
C ALA A 240 5.95 -1.24 4.78
N MET A 241 5.05 -0.58 5.52
CA MET A 241 4.20 0.50 5.00
C MET A 241 5.03 1.73 4.60
N LEU A 242 6.06 2.12 5.38
CA LEU A 242 6.97 3.20 4.98
C LEU A 242 7.67 2.92 3.65
N TYR A 243 8.17 1.69 3.48
CA TYR A 243 8.78 1.32 2.20
C TYR A 243 7.81 1.47 1.05
N VAL A 244 6.59 0.98 1.20
CA VAL A 244 5.58 1.07 0.13
C VAL A 244 5.21 2.52 -0.18
N VAL A 245 5.02 3.35 0.84
CA VAL A 245 4.69 4.77 0.63
C VAL A 245 5.79 5.48 -0.16
N PHE A 246 7.05 5.33 0.25
CA PHE A 246 8.16 6.04 -0.37
C PHE A 246 8.74 5.33 -1.60
N GLY A 247 8.69 4.01 -1.65
CA GLY A 247 9.24 3.21 -2.73
C GLY A 247 8.26 2.99 -3.90
N GLU A 248 6.96 3.05 -3.64
CA GLU A 248 5.95 2.66 -4.63
C GLU A 248 4.87 3.73 -4.84
N THR A 249 4.05 4.04 -3.82
CA THR A 249 2.81 4.79 -4.03
C THR A 249 3.03 6.27 -4.35
N ILE A 250 3.93 6.97 -3.64
CA ILE A 250 4.29 8.36 -3.94
C ILE A 250 5.00 8.48 -5.30
N PRO A 251 6.04 7.67 -5.60
CA PRO A 251 6.65 7.65 -6.92
C PRO A 251 5.65 7.42 -8.04
N GLN A 252 4.79 6.40 -7.90
CA GLN A 252 3.75 6.09 -8.86
C GLN A 252 2.79 7.27 -9.10
N ALA A 253 2.36 7.93 -8.03
CA ALA A 253 1.48 9.09 -8.11
C ALA A 253 2.13 10.26 -8.87
N ILE A 254 3.41 10.55 -8.61
CA ILE A 254 4.17 11.60 -9.30
C ILE A 254 4.32 11.28 -10.78
N LEU A 255 4.58 10.02 -11.14
CA LEU A 255 4.71 9.59 -12.52
C LEU A 255 3.39 9.66 -13.29
N MET A 256 2.27 9.36 -12.65
CA MET A 256 0.95 9.49 -13.26
C MET A 256 0.60 10.94 -13.57
N TYR A 257 1.06 11.90 -12.75
CA TYR A 257 0.77 13.31 -12.94
C TYR A 257 1.95 14.19 -12.50
N HIS A 258 2.79 14.58 -13.47
CA HIS A 258 3.98 15.43 -13.31
C HIS A 258 3.60 16.86 -12.89
N SER A 259 3.39 17.05 -11.58
CA SER A 259 2.98 18.33 -11.00
C SER A 259 3.40 18.40 -9.53
N LYS A 260 3.34 19.59 -8.94
CA LYS A 260 3.51 19.76 -7.48
C LYS A 260 2.25 19.38 -6.69
N LEU A 261 1.11 19.18 -7.36
CA LEU A 261 -0.16 18.86 -6.71
C LEU A 261 -0.16 17.51 -5.96
N PRO A 262 0.48 16.44 -6.46
CA PRO A 262 0.65 15.22 -5.68
C PRO A 262 1.27 15.44 -4.30
N ALA A 263 2.33 16.26 -4.20
CA ALA A 263 2.96 16.58 -2.91
C ALA A 263 2.00 17.31 -1.95
N PHE A 264 1.21 18.27 -2.46
CA PHE A 264 0.16 18.91 -1.65
C PHE A 264 -0.91 17.92 -1.21
N SER A 265 -1.28 16.97 -2.08
CA SER A 265 -2.27 15.93 -1.75
C SER A 265 -1.76 15.01 -0.65
N VAL A 266 -0.47 14.63 -0.64
CA VAL A 266 0.16 13.89 0.46
C VAL A 266 0.03 14.67 1.78
N ILE A 267 0.35 15.97 1.77
CA ILE A 267 0.27 16.81 2.97
C ILE A 267 -1.17 16.88 3.49
N ILE A 268 -2.14 17.09 2.61
CA ILE A 268 -3.57 17.12 2.97
C ILE A 268 -3.99 15.76 3.55
N GLY A 269 -3.59 14.67 2.93
CA GLY A 269 -3.84 13.32 3.43
C GLY A 269 -3.26 13.11 4.83
N MET A 270 -2.01 13.54 5.04
CA MET A 270 -1.34 13.45 6.34
C MET A 270 -2.08 14.25 7.41
N LEU A 271 -2.50 15.46 7.11
CA LEU A 271 -3.28 16.30 8.06
C LEU A 271 -4.66 15.69 8.35
N THR A 272 -5.28 15.08 7.34
CA THR A 272 -6.56 14.39 7.51
C THR A 272 -6.41 13.15 8.39
N GLY A 273 -5.39 12.34 8.16
CA GLY A 273 -5.09 11.18 8.98
C GLY A 273 -4.82 11.55 10.43
N LEU A 274 -4.02 12.60 10.66
CA LEU A 274 -3.79 13.19 11.99
C LEU A 274 -5.10 13.59 12.67
N LEU A 275 -5.98 14.30 11.96
CA LEU A 275 -7.27 14.72 12.50
C LEU A 275 -8.11 13.51 12.92
N ILE A 276 -8.14 12.44 12.12
CA ILE A 276 -8.95 11.26 12.42
C ILE A 276 -8.38 10.45 13.61
N ILE A 277 -7.04 10.38 13.74
CA ILE A 277 -6.38 9.65 14.84
C ILE A 277 -6.65 10.34 16.18
N PHE A 278 -6.63 11.68 16.22
CA PHE A 278 -6.71 12.45 17.45
C PHE A 278 -8.08 13.10 17.74
N ALA A 279 -9.09 12.95 16.85
CA ALA A 279 -10.47 13.42 17.08
C ALA A 279 -11.29 12.36 17.81
#